data_6737d20aa44627a6ef6fa1c12f69e3fe
#
_entry.id   6737d20aa44627a6ef6fa1c12f69e3fe
#
_cell.length_a   1.000
_cell.length_b   1.000
_cell.length_c   1.000
_cell.angle_alpha   90.00
_cell.angle_beta   90.00
_cell.angle_gamma   90.00
#
_symmetry.space_group_name_H-M   'P 1'
#
loop_
_entity.id
_entity.type
_entity.pdbx_description
1 polymer ?
#
loop_
_entity_poly.entity_id
_entity_poly.type
_entity_poly.pdbx_seq_one_letter_code
_entity_poly.pdbx_strand_id
1 'polypeptide(L)'
;MTKLPAARPSPRVAGGVLRWYAGDTFKVTLRLELQDQDGEAVTVGADDSVTVRFYDEQNAPVHTFSFTGVTGNCVTLTFDETVSAKFPQGVYRYDILYTHGDKTTLARGNCAAAE
;
A
#
# COMPACT_ATOMS: atom_id res chain seq x y z
N MET A 1 -8.86 -9.84 24.29
CA MET A 1 -7.98 -9.91 23.13
C MET A 1 -8.16 -8.70 22.27
N THR A 2 -7.07 -8.13 21.88
CA THR A 2 -7.13 -6.96 21.01
C THR A 2 -7.41 -7.38 19.59
N LYS A 3 -8.44 -6.83 19.02
CA LYS A 3 -8.69 -6.98 17.61
C LYS A 3 -7.69 -6.15 16.83
N LEU A 4 -7.35 -6.63 15.66
CA LEU A 4 -6.59 -5.80 14.75
C LEU A 4 -7.42 -4.58 14.38
N PRO A 5 -6.78 -3.44 14.31
CA PRO A 5 -7.51 -2.20 14.06
C PRO A 5 -8.03 -2.11 12.64
N ALA A 6 -9.09 -1.37 12.49
CA ALA A 6 -9.46 -0.86 11.18
C ALA A 6 -8.41 0.14 10.77
N ALA A 7 -7.97 0.08 9.53
CA ALA A 7 -6.96 1.00 9.05
C ALA A 7 -7.33 1.51 7.68
N ARG A 8 -6.94 2.74 7.44
CA ARG A 8 -7.14 3.37 6.14
C ARG A 8 -5.81 3.92 5.67
N PRO A 9 -5.32 3.50 4.51
CA PRO A 9 -4.18 4.15 3.92
C PRO A 9 -4.58 5.58 3.57
N SER A 10 -3.64 6.47 3.66
CA SER A 10 -3.93 7.86 3.43
C SER A 10 -2.98 8.47 2.39
N PRO A 11 -2.84 7.90 1.21
CA PRO A 11 -2.29 8.67 0.12
C PRO A 11 -3.38 9.61 -0.35
N ARG A 12 -2.99 10.78 -0.76
CA ARG A 12 -3.95 11.72 -1.32
C ARG A 12 -3.81 11.68 -2.81
N VAL A 13 -4.79 11.08 -3.45
CA VAL A 13 -4.85 11.03 -4.90
C VAL A 13 -6.23 11.49 -5.33
N ALA A 14 -6.29 12.10 -6.48
CA ALA A 14 -7.55 12.62 -7.00
C ALA A 14 -8.54 11.48 -7.21
N GLY A 15 -9.74 11.64 -6.69
CA GLY A 15 -10.79 10.66 -6.84
C GLY A 15 -10.55 9.35 -6.11
N GLY A 16 -9.59 9.32 -5.17
CA GLY A 16 -9.28 8.10 -4.43
C GLY A 16 -8.58 7.03 -5.27
N VAL A 17 -8.11 7.37 -6.44
CA VAL A 17 -7.42 6.46 -7.34
C VAL A 17 -5.99 6.95 -7.54
N LEU A 18 -5.03 6.09 -7.33
CA LEU A 18 -3.63 6.39 -7.60
C LEU A 18 -3.41 6.30 -9.11
N ARG A 19 -2.90 7.37 -9.70
CA ARG A 19 -2.64 7.44 -11.14
C ARG A 19 -1.25 7.98 -11.42
N TRP A 20 -0.63 7.44 -12.45
CA TRP A 20 0.67 7.92 -12.94
C TRP A 20 0.77 7.66 -14.43
N TYR A 21 1.79 8.22 -15.05
CA TYR A 21 2.07 7.93 -16.46
C TYR A 21 3.01 6.75 -16.55
N ALA A 22 2.69 5.81 -17.44
CA ALA A 22 3.51 4.63 -17.62
C ALA A 22 4.94 5.02 -17.99
N GLY A 23 5.91 4.40 -17.33
CA GLY A 23 7.32 4.69 -17.57
C GLY A 23 7.91 5.78 -16.70
N ASP A 24 7.08 6.56 -16.02
CA ASP A 24 7.57 7.60 -15.11
C ASP A 24 8.16 6.99 -13.85
N THR A 25 9.14 7.68 -13.29
CA THR A 25 9.68 7.32 -11.98
C THR A 25 9.14 8.31 -10.94
N PHE A 26 8.74 7.78 -9.78
CA PHE A 26 8.13 8.62 -8.76
C PHE A 26 8.12 7.89 -7.42
N LYS A 27 7.74 8.62 -6.38
CA LYS A 27 7.55 8.06 -5.04
C LYS A 27 6.17 8.41 -4.53
N VAL A 28 5.57 7.47 -3.82
CA VAL A 28 4.28 7.68 -3.18
C VAL A 28 4.43 7.30 -1.72
N THR A 29 4.07 8.21 -0.83
CA THR A 29 4.08 7.92 0.60
C THR A 29 2.67 7.60 1.05
N LEU A 30 2.51 6.42 1.63
CA LEU A 30 1.24 5.98 2.19
C LEU A 30 1.31 6.16 3.70
N ARG A 31 0.31 6.82 4.23
CA ARG A 31 0.18 6.99 5.67
C ARG A 31 -0.89 6.03 6.15
N LEU A 32 -0.54 5.20 7.12
CA LEU A 32 -1.44 4.19 7.66
C LEU A 32 -2.10 4.73 8.91
N GLU A 33 -3.42 4.73 8.93
CA GLU A 33 -4.18 5.11 10.12
C GLU A 33 -4.72 3.84 10.73
N LEU A 34 -4.16 3.46 11.87
CA LEU A 34 -4.51 2.25 12.58
C LEU A 34 -5.19 2.60 13.89
N GLN A 35 -6.30 1.93 14.16
CA GLN A 35 -6.99 2.07 15.43
C GLN A 35 -7.33 0.69 15.96
N ASP A 36 -7.25 0.52 17.27
CA ASP A 36 -7.69 -0.71 17.89
C ASP A 36 -9.22 -0.67 18.04
N GLN A 37 -9.77 -1.72 18.65
CA GLN A 37 -11.21 -1.82 18.79
C GLN A 37 -11.81 -0.75 19.70
N ASP A 38 -10.98 -0.08 20.49
CA ASP A 38 -11.41 1.00 21.37
C ASP A 38 -11.26 2.36 20.73
N GLY A 39 -10.81 2.42 19.49
CA GLY A 39 -10.59 3.66 18.77
C GLY A 39 -9.25 4.32 19.07
N GLU A 40 -8.39 3.67 19.84
CA GLU A 40 -7.08 4.20 20.18
C GLU A 40 -6.12 4.03 19.00
N ALA A 41 -5.30 5.06 18.78
CA ALA A 41 -4.32 5.00 17.70
C ALA A 41 -3.27 3.91 17.97
N VAL A 42 -2.94 3.17 16.93
CA VAL A 42 -1.95 2.10 16.99
C VAL A 42 -0.77 2.47 16.10
N THR A 43 0.43 2.25 16.62
CA THR A 43 1.67 2.49 15.87
C THR A 43 2.23 1.15 15.40
N VAL A 44 2.67 1.10 14.15
CA VAL A 44 3.32 -0.10 13.61
C VAL A 44 4.59 -0.36 14.43
N GLY A 45 4.70 -1.57 14.96
CA GLY A 45 5.84 -1.94 15.79
C GLY A 45 7.10 -2.25 14.98
N ALA A 46 8.23 -2.32 15.67
CA ALA A 46 9.52 -2.59 15.03
C ALA A 46 9.57 -3.97 14.36
N ASP A 47 8.83 -4.93 14.91
CA ASP A 47 8.80 -6.29 14.38
C ASP A 47 7.62 -6.53 13.45
N ASP A 48 6.78 -5.53 13.25
CA ASP A 48 5.65 -5.64 12.37
C ASP A 48 6.08 -5.37 10.93
N SER A 49 5.30 -5.85 10.00
CA SER A 49 5.57 -5.59 8.59
C SER A 49 4.34 -5.04 7.89
N VAL A 50 4.60 -4.28 6.83
CA VAL A 50 3.56 -3.77 5.95
C VAL A 50 3.95 -4.19 4.54
N THR A 51 3.01 -4.77 3.83
CA THR A 51 3.22 -5.24 2.47
C THR A 51 2.18 -4.62 1.56
N VAL A 52 2.62 -4.02 0.46
CA VAL A 52 1.73 -3.46 -0.54
C VAL A 52 1.89 -4.28 -1.81
N ARG A 53 0.80 -4.91 -2.24
CA ARG A 53 0.82 -5.81 -3.38
C ARG A 53 0.00 -5.23 -4.52
N PHE A 54 0.54 -5.35 -5.73
CA PHE A 54 -0.12 -4.87 -6.93
C PHE A 54 -0.45 -6.02 -7.86
N TYR A 55 -1.63 -5.97 -8.45
CA TYR A 55 -2.16 -7.00 -9.35
C TYR A 55 -2.68 -6.34 -10.63
N ASP A 56 -2.59 -7.06 -11.74
CA ASP A 56 -3.16 -6.60 -13.01
C ASP A 56 -4.65 -6.95 -13.11
N GLU A 57 -5.26 -6.68 -14.24
CA GLU A 57 -6.68 -6.93 -14.46
C GLU A 57 -7.03 -8.41 -14.42
N GLN A 58 -6.08 -9.29 -14.71
CA GLN A 58 -6.27 -10.74 -14.63
C GLN A 58 -5.97 -11.27 -13.23
N ASN A 59 -5.75 -10.38 -12.27
CA ASN A 59 -5.45 -10.73 -10.90
C ASN A 59 -4.08 -11.40 -10.74
N ALA A 60 -3.20 -11.20 -11.68
CA ALA A 60 -1.84 -11.72 -11.60
C ALA A 60 -0.95 -10.73 -10.85
N PRO A 61 -0.05 -11.23 -9.98
CA PRO A 61 0.85 -10.34 -9.24
C PRO A 61 1.78 -9.59 -10.19
N VAL A 62 1.92 -8.29 -9.97
CA VAL A 62 2.80 -7.43 -10.75
C VAL A 62 4.05 -7.07 -9.95
N HIS A 63 3.84 -6.60 -8.73
CA HIS A 63 4.94 -6.18 -7.88
C HIS A 63 4.48 -6.13 -6.42
N THR A 64 5.43 -6.34 -5.52
CA THR A 64 5.17 -6.28 -4.07
C THR A 64 6.24 -5.42 -3.41
N PHE A 65 5.79 -4.48 -2.59
CA PHE A 65 6.67 -3.71 -1.71
C PHE A 65 6.52 -4.24 -0.30
N SER A 66 7.63 -4.49 0.37
CA SER A 66 7.63 -5.00 1.74
C SER A 66 8.45 -4.09 2.64
N PHE A 67 7.92 -3.79 3.81
CA PHE A 67 8.54 -2.88 4.76
C PHE A 67 8.52 -3.50 6.15
N THR A 68 9.62 -3.34 6.87
CA THR A 68 9.71 -3.68 8.29
C THR A 68 10.30 -2.47 9.01
N GLY A 69 10.05 -2.36 10.31
CA GLY A 69 10.55 -1.23 11.08
C GLY A 69 10.00 0.10 10.60
N VAL A 70 8.73 0.12 10.24
CA VAL A 70 8.07 1.31 9.70
C VAL A 70 8.03 2.41 10.73
N THR A 71 8.41 3.62 10.34
CA THR A 71 8.45 4.79 11.22
C THR A 71 7.27 5.70 10.92
N GLY A 72 6.57 6.13 11.98
CA GLY A 72 5.48 7.09 11.84
C GLY A 72 4.30 6.57 11.03
N ASN A 73 4.13 5.27 10.95
CA ASN A 73 3.07 4.63 10.18
C ASN A 73 3.06 5.03 8.69
N CYS A 74 4.22 5.39 8.16
CA CYS A 74 4.34 5.78 6.76
C CYS A 74 5.25 4.83 6.02
N VAL A 75 4.86 4.47 4.81
CA VAL A 75 5.70 3.70 3.89
C VAL A 75 5.80 4.46 2.57
N THR A 76 6.96 4.43 1.97
CA THR A 76 7.18 5.10 0.69
C THR A 76 7.41 4.07 -0.39
N LEU A 77 6.53 4.08 -1.38
CA LEU A 77 6.66 3.21 -2.54
C LEU A 77 7.51 3.95 -3.57
N THR A 78 8.64 3.37 -3.92
CA THR A 78 9.53 3.96 -4.91
C THR A 78 9.36 3.23 -6.23
N PHE A 79 8.85 3.95 -7.22
CA PHE A 79 8.69 3.45 -8.58
C PHE A 79 9.89 3.95 -9.39
N ASP A 80 10.97 3.18 -9.34
CA ASP A 80 12.13 3.46 -10.18
C ASP A 80 11.91 2.88 -11.58
N GLU A 81 12.91 2.98 -12.44
CA GLU A 81 12.78 2.47 -13.80
C GLU A 81 12.42 1.00 -13.86
N THR A 82 13.00 0.21 -12.98
CA THR A 82 12.77 -1.24 -12.94
C THR A 82 11.34 -1.55 -12.52
N VAL A 83 10.86 -0.86 -11.48
CA VAL A 83 9.50 -1.06 -10.99
C VAL A 83 8.49 -0.53 -11.99
N SER A 84 8.69 0.69 -12.51
CA SER A 84 7.78 1.27 -13.49
C SER A 84 7.64 0.42 -14.74
N ALA A 85 8.71 -0.26 -15.16
CA ALA A 85 8.67 -1.14 -16.32
C ALA A 85 7.72 -2.33 -16.13
N LYS A 86 7.38 -2.66 -14.90
CA LYS A 86 6.45 -3.75 -14.61
C LYS A 86 4.98 -3.33 -14.75
N PHE A 87 4.73 -2.04 -14.92
CA PHE A 87 3.39 -1.47 -15.00
C PHE A 87 3.19 -0.78 -16.34
N PRO A 88 3.05 -1.55 -17.45
CA PRO A 88 2.67 -0.93 -18.71
C PRO A 88 1.31 -0.26 -18.57
N GLN A 89 0.95 0.57 -19.52
CA GLN A 89 -0.33 1.25 -19.51
C GLN A 89 -1.45 0.26 -19.21
N GLY A 90 -2.28 0.59 -18.23
CA GLY A 90 -3.37 -0.28 -17.84
C GLY A 90 -3.91 0.04 -16.47
N VAL A 91 -4.85 -0.78 -16.04
CA VAL A 91 -5.52 -0.66 -14.75
C VAL A 91 -5.00 -1.76 -13.83
N TYR A 92 -4.79 -1.40 -12.59
CA TYR A 92 -4.23 -2.30 -11.59
C TYR A 92 -5.04 -2.20 -10.30
N ARG A 93 -4.86 -3.19 -9.45
CA ARG A 93 -5.39 -3.17 -8.09
C ARG A 93 -4.26 -3.35 -7.11
N TYR A 94 -4.45 -2.82 -5.92
CA TYR A 94 -3.49 -3.03 -4.85
C TYR A 94 -4.20 -3.42 -3.56
N ASP A 95 -3.47 -4.08 -2.68
CA ASP A 95 -3.90 -4.24 -1.30
C ASP A 95 -2.73 -3.92 -0.38
N ILE A 96 -3.07 -3.55 0.84
CA ILE A 96 -2.11 -3.23 1.88
C ILE A 96 -2.34 -4.20 3.03
N LEU A 97 -1.31 -4.96 3.37
CA LEU A 97 -1.36 -5.94 4.44
C LEU A 97 -0.51 -5.46 5.61
N TYR A 98 -1.06 -5.56 6.79
CA TYR A 98 -0.36 -5.31 8.03
C TYR A 98 -0.18 -6.64 8.74
N THR A 99 1.04 -6.96 9.14
CA THR A 99 1.34 -8.21 9.82
C THR A 99 1.89 -7.91 11.20
N HIS A 100 1.15 -8.37 12.20
CA HIS A 100 1.54 -8.31 13.61
C HIS A 100 1.14 -9.68 14.21
N GLY A 101 1.97 -10.69 13.91
CA GLY A 101 1.57 -12.07 14.17
C GLY A 101 0.62 -12.57 13.10
N ASP A 102 -0.58 -12.02 13.07
CA ASP A 102 -1.59 -12.35 12.06
C ASP A 102 -1.59 -11.30 10.95
N LYS A 103 -2.02 -11.70 9.78
CA LYS A 103 -2.14 -10.80 8.64
C LYS A 103 -3.50 -10.15 8.63
N THR A 104 -3.53 -8.86 8.36
CA THR A 104 -4.77 -8.10 8.23
C THR A 104 -4.71 -7.22 6.99
N THR A 105 -5.71 -7.33 6.15
CA THR A 105 -5.82 -6.42 5.00
C THR A 105 -6.35 -5.09 5.49
N LEU A 106 -5.54 -4.05 5.35
CA LEU A 106 -5.91 -2.71 5.79
C LEU A 106 -6.74 -1.99 4.75
N ALA A 107 -6.43 -2.21 3.49
CA ALA A 107 -7.09 -1.49 2.42
C ALA A 107 -6.89 -2.19 1.09
N ARG A 108 -7.80 -1.92 0.18
CA ARG A 108 -7.73 -2.32 -1.21
C ARG A 108 -8.11 -1.12 -2.04
N GLY A 109 -7.51 -1.00 -3.21
CA GLY A 109 -7.82 0.12 -4.08
C GLY A 109 -7.46 -0.16 -5.51
N ASN A 110 -7.77 0.82 -6.34
CA ASN A 110 -7.48 0.76 -7.77
C ASN A 110 -6.41 1.78 -8.10
N CYS A 111 -5.65 1.49 -9.13
CA CYS A 111 -4.66 2.42 -9.65
C CYS A 111 -4.53 2.24 -11.15
N ALA A 112 -3.90 3.18 -11.79
CA ALA A 112 -3.77 3.14 -13.24
C ALA A 112 -2.48 3.79 -13.71
N ALA A 113 -1.85 3.15 -14.70
CA ALA A 113 -0.74 3.74 -15.42
C ALA A 113 -1.29 4.25 -16.75
N ALA A 114 -1.24 5.56 -16.94
CA ALA A 114 -1.77 6.21 -18.12
C ALA A 114 -0.70 6.32 -19.20
N GLU A 115 -1.16 6.52 -20.40
CA GLU A 115 -0.26 6.76 -21.52
C GLU A 115 0.27 8.18 -21.49
#